data_44aa958c0fd8603b60fad1ba4d08f08b
#
_entry.id   44aa958c0fd8603b60fad1ba4d08f08b
#
_cell.length_a   1.000
_cell.length_b   1.000
_cell.length_c   1.000
_cell.angle_alpha   90.00
_cell.angle_beta   90.00
_cell.angle_gamma   90.00
#
_symmetry.space_group_name_H-M   'P 1'
#
loop_
_entity.id
_entity.type
_entity.pdbx_description
1 polymer ?
#
loop_
_entity_poly.entity_id
_entity_poly.type
_entity_poly.pdbx_seq_one_letter_code
_entity_poly.pdbx_strand_id
1 'polypeptide(L)'
;SIVEREATPTYYGQVARVIDNRLADTDGDTQGKLGMDSTILYGLGRSGGMPTQAELDDASNPYNTRIHPGLPPTPIGSPGKGTITAVLNPPAGDWLYFVTINLDTGETRFASTYAEQQANEQLLQQYCAANEAKCSSGTHKS
;
A
#
# COMPACT_ATOMS: atom_id res chain seq x y z
N SER A 1 0.88 11.25 -3.97
CA SER A 1 -0.51 10.82 -4.31
C SER A 1 -0.82 9.41 -3.82
N ILE A 2 0.14 8.49 -3.91
CA ILE A 2 -0.04 7.11 -3.43
C ILE A 2 -0.30 7.12 -1.91
N VAL A 3 0.49 7.87 -1.15
CA VAL A 3 0.36 7.95 0.31
C VAL A 3 -1.06 8.35 0.71
N GLU A 4 -1.64 9.34 0.03
CA GLU A 4 -2.99 9.81 0.33
C GLU A 4 -4.05 8.75 0.05
N ARG A 5 -3.83 7.90 -0.97
CA ARG A 5 -4.73 6.80 -1.32
C ARG A 5 -4.60 5.61 -0.38
N GLU A 6 -3.39 5.35 0.12
CA GLU A 6 -3.09 4.14 0.89
C GLU A 6 -3.20 4.31 2.40
N ALA A 7 -3.19 5.54 2.92
CA ALA A 7 -3.05 5.76 4.35
C ALA A 7 -4.02 6.82 4.89
N THR A 8 -4.23 6.80 6.20
CA THR A 8 -4.85 7.91 6.93
C THR A 8 -3.77 8.91 7.34
N PRO A 9 -4.12 10.18 7.67
CA PRO A 9 -3.13 11.20 8.01
C PRO A 9 -2.15 10.81 9.11
N THR A 10 -2.59 10.01 10.09
CA THR A 10 -1.73 9.55 11.18
C THR A 10 -0.51 8.78 10.66
N TYR A 11 -0.64 8.06 9.54
CA TYR A 11 0.40 7.16 9.03
C TYR A 11 1.05 7.66 7.74
N TYR A 12 0.74 8.87 7.27
CA TYR A 12 1.31 9.38 6.01
C TYR A 12 2.84 9.30 5.98
N GLY A 13 3.50 9.72 7.06
CA GLY A 13 4.95 9.72 7.12
C GLY A 13 5.54 8.32 7.05
N GLN A 14 4.97 7.37 7.80
CA GLN A 14 5.45 5.99 7.84
C GLN A 14 5.24 5.30 6.50
N VAL A 15 4.09 5.50 5.85
CA VAL A 15 3.82 4.94 4.51
C VAL A 15 4.77 5.56 3.48
N ALA A 16 5.06 6.86 3.58
CA ALA A 16 6.05 7.49 2.71
C ALA A 16 7.43 6.84 2.88
N ARG A 17 7.83 6.52 4.12
CA ARG A 17 9.09 5.81 4.38
C ARG A 17 9.09 4.41 3.77
N VAL A 18 7.99 3.67 3.86
CA VAL A 18 7.87 2.35 3.22
C VAL A 18 8.08 2.48 1.71
N ILE A 19 7.45 3.46 1.08
CA ILE A 19 7.61 3.68 -0.37
C ILE A 19 9.08 3.94 -0.72
N ASP A 20 9.75 4.84 0.01
CA ASP A 20 11.16 5.13 -0.22
C ASP A 20 12.04 3.90 -0.03
N ASN A 21 11.78 3.13 1.02
CA ASN A 21 12.54 1.92 1.32
C ASN A 21 12.36 0.86 0.22
N ARG A 22 11.14 0.66 -0.25
CA ARG A 22 10.86 -0.30 -1.33
C ARG A 22 11.50 0.11 -2.64
N LEU A 23 11.49 1.39 -2.97
CA LEU A 23 12.16 1.90 -4.18
C LEU A 23 13.67 1.63 -4.14
N ALA A 24 14.27 1.70 -2.95
CA ALA A 24 15.70 1.46 -2.76
C ALA A 24 16.05 -0.04 -2.67
N ASP A 25 15.08 -0.91 -2.40
CA ASP A 25 15.27 -2.35 -2.15
C ASP A 25 15.30 -3.14 -3.46
N THR A 26 16.15 -2.73 -4.41
CA THR A 26 16.17 -3.33 -5.76
C THR A 26 16.68 -4.77 -5.77
N ASP A 27 17.57 -5.12 -4.86
CA ASP A 27 18.16 -6.46 -4.76
C ASP A 27 17.55 -7.31 -3.65
N GLY A 28 16.57 -6.78 -2.91
CA GLY A 28 15.94 -7.46 -1.78
C GLY A 28 14.59 -8.06 -2.12
N ASP A 29 13.82 -8.38 -1.07
CA ASP A 29 12.54 -9.11 -1.19
C ASP A 29 11.49 -8.35 -2.01
N THR A 30 11.49 -7.02 -1.98
CA THR A 30 10.49 -6.23 -2.71
C THR A 30 10.92 -5.87 -4.13
N GLN A 31 12.20 -6.03 -4.47
CA GLN A 31 12.74 -5.85 -5.82
C GLN A 31 12.46 -4.48 -6.43
N GLY A 32 12.36 -3.45 -5.61
CA GLY A 32 12.04 -2.09 -6.07
C GLY A 32 10.57 -1.89 -6.46
N LYS A 33 9.71 -2.88 -6.22
CA LYS A 33 8.28 -2.81 -6.56
C LYS A 33 7.49 -2.23 -5.39
N LEU A 34 6.55 -1.35 -5.67
CA LEU A 34 5.69 -0.77 -4.64
C LEU A 34 4.58 -1.72 -4.21
N GLY A 35 4.03 -2.51 -5.13
CA GLY A 35 3.02 -3.52 -4.80
C GLY A 35 1.70 -2.93 -4.26
N MET A 36 1.27 -1.77 -4.75
CA MET A 36 0.12 -1.05 -4.24
C MET A 36 -1.11 -1.25 -5.13
N ASP A 37 -2.23 -1.65 -4.54
CA ASP A 37 -3.47 -1.84 -5.28
C ASP A 37 -4.01 -0.54 -5.86
N SER A 38 -3.81 0.58 -5.15
CA SER A 38 -4.29 1.90 -5.60
C SER A 38 -3.72 2.28 -6.97
N THR A 39 -2.49 1.93 -7.26
CA THR A 39 -1.88 2.23 -8.56
C THR A 39 -2.47 1.37 -9.68
N ILE A 40 -2.74 0.09 -9.39
CA ILE A 40 -3.39 -0.81 -10.34
C ILE A 40 -4.78 -0.29 -10.70
N LEU A 41 -5.56 0.06 -9.70
CA LEU A 41 -6.92 0.58 -9.89
C LEU A 41 -6.90 1.88 -10.69
N TYR A 42 -5.94 2.76 -10.43
CA TYR A 42 -5.80 3.99 -11.21
C TYR A 42 -5.58 3.69 -12.69
N GLY A 43 -4.69 2.75 -13.01
CA GLY A 43 -4.42 2.35 -14.40
C GLY A 43 -5.64 1.75 -15.09
N LEU A 44 -6.59 1.19 -14.32
CA LEU A 44 -7.84 0.63 -14.82
C LEU A 44 -8.98 1.65 -14.86
N GLY A 45 -8.73 2.88 -14.44
CA GLY A 45 -9.75 3.93 -14.40
C GLY A 45 -10.75 3.75 -13.26
N ARG A 46 -10.39 3.02 -12.21
CA ARG A 46 -11.25 2.78 -11.04
C ARG A 46 -10.66 3.44 -9.79
N SER A 47 -11.52 3.80 -8.84
CA SER A 47 -11.10 4.48 -7.62
C SER A 47 -11.54 3.77 -6.34
N GLY A 48 -11.92 2.51 -6.40
CA GLY A 48 -12.31 1.74 -5.23
C GLY A 48 -12.42 0.26 -5.54
N GLY A 49 -12.67 -0.52 -4.49
CA GLY A 49 -12.74 -1.96 -4.59
C GLY A 49 -11.37 -2.62 -4.59
N MET A 50 -11.31 -3.85 -5.09
CA MET A 50 -10.08 -4.63 -5.17
C MET A 50 -9.82 -5.04 -6.62
N PRO A 51 -8.55 -5.14 -7.02
CA PRO A 51 -8.22 -5.78 -8.29
C PRO A 51 -8.56 -7.28 -8.25
N THR A 52 -8.96 -7.82 -9.39
CA THR A 52 -9.09 -9.28 -9.54
C THR A 52 -7.71 -9.91 -9.65
N GLN A 53 -7.62 -11.24 -9.49
CA GLN A 53 -6.34 -11.92 -9.66
C GLN A 53 -5.77 -11.70 -11.07
N ALA A 54 -6.61 -11.73 -12.09
CA ALA A 54 -6.17 -11.45 -13.46
C ALA A 54 -5.60 -10.04 -13.60
N GLU A 55 -6.20 -9.06 -12.93
CA GLU A 55 -5.72 -7.68 -12.94
C GLU A 55 -4.40 -7.52 -12.17
N LEU A 56 -4.22 -8.27 -11.07
CA LEU A 56 -2.95 -8.31 -10.33
C LEU A 56 -1.81 -8.88 -11.18
N ASP A 57 -2.12 -9.79 -12.09
CA ASP A 57 -1.14 -10.46 -12.94
C ASP A 57 -0.93 -9.79 -14.29
N ASP A 58 -1.65 -8.70 -14.57
CA ASP A 58 -1.65 -8.04 -15.87
C ASP A 58 -0.46 -7.08 -16.03
N ALA A 59 0.57 -7.53 -16.74
CA ALA A 59 1.75 -6.72 -17.03
C ALA A 59 1.49 -5.62 -18.06
N SER A 60 0.38 -5.67 -18.79
CA SER A 60 0.05 -4.64 -19.78
C SER A 60 -0.42 -3.34 -19.16
N ASN A 61 -0.81 -3.35 -17.88
CA ASN A 61 -1.15 -2.15 -17.13
C ASN A 61 0.14 -1.50 -16.62
N PRO A 62 0.58 -0.34 -17.18
CA PRO A 62 1.85 0.29 -16.78
C PRO A 62 1.83 0.81 -15.34
N TYR A 63 0.65 0.91 -14.72
CA TYR A 63 0.49 1.31 -13.32
C TYR A 63 0.51 0.13 -12.34
N ASN A 64 0.72 -1.10 -12.84
CA ASN A 64 0.76 -2.28 -11.99
C ASN A 64 2.09 -2.36 -11.25
N THR A 65 2.14 -1.81 -10.04
CA THR A 65 3.35 -1.76 -9.21
C THR A 65 3.69 -3.10 -8.55
N ARG A 66 2.86 -4.12 -8.70
CA ARG A 66 3.21 -5.48 -8.30
C ARG A 66 4.13 -6.16 -9.31
N ILE A 67 4.14 -5.68 -10.54
CA ILE A 67 4.92 -6.24 -11.65
C ILE A 67 6.05 -5.29 -12.06
N HIS A 68 5.74 -4.01 -12.24
CA HIS A 68 6.70 -3.02 -12.70
C HIS A 68 7.39 -2.35 -11.51
N PRO A 69 8.73 -2.44 -11.42
CA PRO A 69 9.46 -1.76 -10.34
C PRO A 69 9.45 -0.24 -10.53
N GLY A 70 9.73 0.48 -9.45
CA GLY A 70 9.80 1.93 -9.46
C GLY A 70 8.45 2.61 -9.27
N LEU A 71 8.44 3.91 -9.49
CA LEU A 71 7.22 4.72 -9.39
C LEU A 71 6.32 4.47 -10.61
N PRO A 72 4.99 4.64 -10.46
CA PRO A 72 4.09 4.59 -11.62
C PRO A 72 4.40 5.72 -12.59
N PRO A 73 3.92 5.62 -13.85
CA PRO A 73 4.25 6.61 -14.90
C PRO A 73 3.85 8.05 -14.56
N THR A 74 2.80 8.24 -13.77
CA THR A 74 2.34 9.57 -13.33
C THR A 74 1.86 9.50 -11.88
N PRO A 75 1.67 10.65 -11.19
CA PRO A 75 0.90 10.68 -9.95
C PRO A 75 -0.50 10.09 -10.18
N ILE A 76 -1.08 9.51 -9.15
CA ILE A 76 -2.42 8.90 -9.23
C ILE A 76 -3.50 9.77 -8.59
N GLY A 77 -3.18 10.99 -8.26
CA GLY A 77 -4.11 11.96 -7.68
C GLY A 77 -3.40 13.24 -7.32
N SER A 78 -4.16 14.23 -6.87
CA SER A 78 -3.63 15.53 -6.42
C SER A 78 -3.49 15.49 -4.91
N PRO A 79 -2.27 15.40 -4.35
CA PRO A 79 -2.09 15.29 -2.91
C PRO A 79 -2.33 16.62 -2.21
N GLY A 80 -2.85 16.55 -0.97
CA GLY A 80 -2.98 17.69 -0.10
C GLY A 80 -1.65 18.07 0.57
N LYS A 81 -1.65 19.20 1.27
CA LYS A 81 -0.45 19.74 1.91
C LYS A 81 0.16 18.79 2.94
N GLY A 82 -0.68 18.13 3.76
CA GLY A 82 -0.20 17.18 4.78
C GLY A 82 0.52 16.00 4.18
N THR A 83 0.02 15.48 3.06
CA THR A 83 0.65 14.37 2.35
C THR A 83 1.99 14.78 1.76
N ILE A 84 2.05 15.94 1.14
CA ILE A 84 3.29 16.48 0.54
C ILE A 84 4.35 16.66 1.62
N THR A 85 3.99 17.23 2.76
CA THR A 85 4.90 17.42 3.89
C THR A 85 5.46 16.08 4.39
N ALA A 86 4.60 15.06 4.49
CA ALA A 86 5.00 13.74 4.94
C ALA A 86 5.99 13.07 3.98
N VAL A 87 5.78 13.24 2.66
CA VAL A 87 6.66 12.67 1.64
C VAL A 87 8.03 13.35 1.64
N LEU A 88 8.06 14.66 1.89
CA LEU A 88 9.31 15.43 1.93
C LEU A 88 10.13 15.14 3.19
N ASN A 89 9.48 14.79 4.29
CA ASN A 89 10.13 14.59 5.59
C ASN A 89 9.63 13.29 6.25
N PRO A 90 9.83 12.11 5.62
CA PRO A 90 9.38 10.86 6.24
C PRO A 90 10.22 10.53 7.48
N PRO A 91 9.62 9.91 8.51
CA PRO A 91 10.38 9.49 9.69
C PRO A 91 11.41 8.41 9.33
N ALA A 92 12.44 8.27 10.13
CA ALA A 92 13.43 7.21 9.95
C ALA A 92 12.80 5.86 10.26
N GLY A 93 13.19 4.82 9.52
CA GLY A 93 12.73 3.46 9.72
C GLY A 93 13.16 2.57 8.56
N ASP A 94 13.10 1.27 8.78
CA ASP A 94 13.49 0.26 7.78
C ASP A 94 12.31 -0.59 7.30
N TRP A 95 11.09 -0.10 7.47
CA TRP A 95 9.88 -0.82 7.06
C TRP A 95 9.82 -0.99 5.55
N LEU A 96 9.42 -2.19 5.13
CA LEU A 96 9.18 -2.52 3.72
C LEU A 96 7.73 -2.89 3.45
N TYR A 97 6.93 -3.10 4.51
CA TYR A 97 5.55 -3.57 4.41
C TYR A 97 4.66 -2.79 5.38
N PHE A 98 3.38 -2.71 5.04
CA PHE A 98 2.36 -2.23 5.97
C PHE A 98 1.01 -2.87 5.65
N VAL A 99 0.14 -2.92 6.64
CA VAL A 99 -1.24 -3.39 6.47
C VAL A 99 -2.13 -2.74 7.52
N THR A 100 -3.32 -2.33 7.11
CA THR A 100 -4.35 -1.85 8.03
C THR A 100 -5.03 -3.06 8.65
N ILE A 101 -4.98 -3.17 9.97
CA ILE A 101 -5.51 -4.33 10.71
C ILE A 101 -6.87 -4.08 11.35
N ASN A 102 -7.33 -2.82 11.39
CA ASN A 102 -8.64 -2.46 11.93
C ASN A 102 -9.23 -1.37 11.04
N LEU A 103 -10.30 -1.73 10.31
CA LEU A 103 -10.91 -0.81 9.35
C LEU A 103 -11.75 0.28 10.02
N ASP A 104 -12.14 0.10 11.28
CA ASP A 104 -12.89 1.12 12.03
C ASP A 104 -11.98 2.27 12.48
N THR A 105 -10.81 1.93 13.00
CA THR A 105 -9.87 2.90 13.56
C THR A 105 -8.80 3.34 12.57
N GLY A 106 -8.59 2.57 11.50
CA GLY A 106 -7.49 2.76 10.57
C GLY A 106 -6.15 2.31 11.12
N GLU A 107 -6.13 1.59 12.25
CA GLU A 107 -4.87 1.10 12.84
C GLU A 107 -4.06 0.31 11.82
N THR A 108 -2.81 0.71 11.60
CA THR A 108 -1.91 0.14 10.61
C THR A 108 -0.66 -0.38 11.29
N ARG A 109 -0.19 -1.54 10.85
CA ARG A 109 1.04 -2.16 11.33
C ARG A 109 2.09 -2.14 10.23
N PHE A 110 3.34 -1.93 10.63
CA PHE A 110 4.47 -1.86 9.73
C PHE A 110 5.44 -2.98 10.02
N ALA A 111 6.15 -3.46 9.01
CA ALA A 111 7.08 -4.57 9.14
C ALA A 111 8.30 -4.37 8.24
N SER A 112 9.45 -4.84 8.71
CA SER A 112 10.70 -4.81 7.96
C SER A 112 10.96 -6.12 7.22
N THR A 113 10.31 -7.22 7.65
CA THR A 113 10.45 -8.55 7.03
C THR A 113 9.10 -9.07 6.58
N TYR A 114 9.11 -9.98 5.61
CA TYR A 114 7.88 -10.61 5.14
C TYR A 114 7.22 -11.47 6.22
N ALA A 115 8.01 -12.11 7.06
CA ALA A 115 7.48 -12.90 8.19
C ALA A 115 6.68 -12.03 9.16
N GLU A 116 7.18 -10.85 9.48
CA GLU A 116 6.45 -9.88 10.31
C GLU A 116 5.17 -9.41 9.61
N GLN A 117 5.24 -9.16 8.31
CA GLN A 117 4.06 -8.76 7.54
C GLN A 117 2.99 -9.86 7.56
N GLN A 118 3.39 -11.12 7.41
CA GLN A 118 2.44 -12.24 7.48
C GLN A 118 1.74 -12.31 8.84
N ALA A 119 2.48 -12.07 9.92
CA ALA A 119 1.88 -12.01 11.27
C ALA A 119 0.87 -10.87 11.38
N ASN A 120 1.18 -9.70 10.81
CA ASN A 120 0.26 -8.57 10.80
C ASN A 120 -0.96 -8.84 9.92
N GLU A 121 -0.80 -9.53 8.80
CA GLU A 121 -1.92 -9.91 7.94
C GLU A 121 -2.87 -10.86 8.65
N GLN A 122 -2.36 -11.74 9.53
CA GLN A 122 -3.21 -12.61 10.37
C GLN A 122 -4.08 -11.78 11.31
N LEU A 123 -3.57 -10.66 11.83
CA LEU A 123 -4.37 -9.76 12.65
C LEU A 123 -5.54 -9.17 11.85
N LEU A 124 -5.30 -8.81 10.59
CA LEU A 124 -6.36 -8.36 9.71
C LEU A 124 -7.38 -9.47 9.45
N GLN A 125 -6.91 -10.70 9.21
CA GLN A 125 -7.80 -11.84 9.00
C GLN A 125 -8.69 -12.11 10.22
N GLN A 126 -8.14 -11.99 11.42
CA GLN A 126 -8.91 -12.14 12.66
C GLN A 126 -9.97 -11.04 12.79
N TYR A 127 -9.60 -9.81 12.48
CA TYR A 127 -10.55 -8.68 12.44
C TYR A 127 -11.66 -8.95 11.43
N CYS A 128 -11.31 -9.39 10.22
CA CYS A 128 -12.27 -9.66 9.16
C CYS A 128 -13.20 -10.84 9.52
N ALA A 129 -12.71 -11.85 10.21
CA ALA A 129 -13.55 -12.96 10.68
C ALA A 129 -14.64 -12.50 11.65
N ALA A 130 -14.34 -11.48 12.46
CA ALA A 130 -15.30 -10.88 13.38
C ALA A 130 -16.14 -9.76 12.76
N ASN A 131 -15.76 -9.25 11.58
CA ASN A 131 -16.36 -8.09 10.94
C ASN A 131 -16.49 -8.29 9.42
N GLU A 132 -17.07 -9.38 8.98
CA GLU A 132 -17.11 -9.79 7.57
C GLU A 132 -17.63 -8.71 6.63
N ALA A 133 -18.70 -8.00 7.03
CA ALA A 133 -19.31 -6.98 6.19
C ALA A 133 -18.36 -5.83 5.87
N LYS A 134 -17.45 -5.50 6.78
CA LYS A 134 -16.47 -4.42 6.58
C LYS A 134 -15.37 -4.83 5.62
N CYS A 135 -14.96 -6.08 5.66
CA CYS A 135 -13.89 -6.60 4.80
C CYS A 135 -14.39 -6.94 3.40
N SER A 136 -15.64 -7.34 3.26
CA SER A 136 -16.23 -7.67 1.95
C SER A 136 -16.40 -6.44 1.06
N SER A 137 -16.20 -5.22 1.58
CA SER A 137 -16.25 -4.00 0.78
C SER A 137 -15.03 -3.80 -0.13
N GLY A 138 -14.04 -4.67 -0.06
CA GLY A 138 -12.88 -4.62 -0.93
C GLY A 138 -11.80 -3.63 -0.50
N THR A 139 -11.55 -3.51 0.79
CA THR A 139 -10.54 -2.60 1.34
C THR A 139 -9.22 -3.30 1.67
N HIS A 140 -8.93 -4.37 0.99
CA HIS A 140 -7.71 -5.13 1.19
C HIS A 140 -6.46 -4.30 0.86
N LYS A 141 -5.43 -4.40 1.70
CA LYS A 141 -4.12 -3.78 1.51
C LYS A 141 -3.05 -4.85 1.52
N SER A 142 -2.08 -4.72 0.69
CA SER A 142 -0.98 -5.67 0.65
C SER A 142 0.31 -5.08 1.18
#